data_675ac9246e48bba51a7f9e7792c280f0
#
_entry.id   675ac9246e48bba51a7f9e7792c280f0
#
_cell.length_a   1.000
_cell.length_b   1.000
_cell.length_c   1.000
_cell.angle_alpha   90.00
_cell.angle_beta   90.00
_cell.angle_gamma   90.00
#
_symmetry.space_group_name_H-M   'P 1'
#
loop_
_entity.id
_entity.type
_entity.pdbx_description
1 polymer ?
#
loop_
_entity_poly.entity_id
_entity_poly.type
_entity_poly.pdbx_seq_one_letter_code
_entity_poly.pdbx_strand_id
1 'polypeptide(L)'
;MSRYEKVSPNAFKEMTYGAGIILSDFDPATGTINLEDILFATTGGHSSNITREMTDMGDGVDNVPLGTMQLQKARPWQIETSGTAKTINLETLRDLFGNADIVEGESKIELRNHLKMEDFKDIWIVSNYSDFNGETAGGYVAQHFMNALSMDGFTPTFAKDENGTFPFRYKAFYDINDIDKVPYEVYLKAGKEEAE
;
A
#
# COMPACT_ATOMS: atom_id res chain seq x y z
N MET A 1 11.35 34.72 -16.83
CA MET A 1 10.97 33.28 -16.79
C MET A 1 10.87 32.76 -18.19
N SER A 2 11.48 31.62 -18.47
CA SER A 2 11.38 30.95 -19.75
C SER A 2 9.93 30.62 -20.08
N ARG A 3 9.57 30.59 -21.37
CA ARG A 3 8.20 30.28 -21.84
C ARG A 3 7.69 28.91 -21.36
N TYR A 4 8.62 27.98 -21.09
CA TYR A 4 8.34 26.58 -20.74
C TYR A 4 8.62 26.25 -19.26
N GLU A 5 9.07 27.23 -18.46
CA GLU A 5 9.33 27.08 -17.01
C GLU A 5 8.14 27.62 -16.21
N LYS A 6 6.95 27.06 -16.46
CA LYS A 6 5.75 27.44 -15.71
C LYS A 6 5.31 26.28 -14.83
N VAL A 7 5.08 26.57 -13.57
CA VAL A 7 4.48 25.66 -12.60
C VAL A 7 2.99 25.99 -12.51
N SER A 8 2.14 24.96 -12.39
CA SER A 8 0.72 25.15 -12.13
C SER A 8 0.51 26.00 -10.87
N PRO A 9 -0.40 26.98 -10.86
CA PRO A 9 -0.73 27.73 -9.64
C PRO A 9 -1.16 26.85 -8.48
N ASN A 10 -1.70 25.67 -8.78
CA ASN A 10 -2.17 24.71 -7.79
C ASN A 10 -1.14 23.61 -7.44
N ALA A 11 0.09 23.69 -7.99
CA ALA A 11 1.09 22.63 -7.80
C ALA A 11 1.33 22.30 -6.31
N PHE A 12 1.41 23.31 -5.45
CA PHE A 12 1.62 23.12 -4.01
C PHE A 12 0.37 22.59 -3.29
N LYS A 13 -0.82 22.82 -3.85
CA LYS A 13 -2.09 22.29 -3.32
C LYS A 13 -2.33 20.83 -3.72
N GLU A 14 -1.58 20.34 -4.68
CA GLU A 14 -1.71 18.99 -5.28
C GLU A 14 -0.52 18.07 -4.93
N MET A 15 0.35 18.50 -4.01
CA MET A 15 1.51 17.71 -3.58
C MET A 15 1.16 16.76 -2.43
N THR A 16 1.71 15.56 -2.49
CA THR A 16 1.74 14.66 -1.34
C THR A 16 2.96 14.95 -0.50
N TYR A 17 2.83 14.89 0.81
CA TYR A 17 3.89 15.21 1.74
C TYR A 17 4.02 14.17 2.87
N GLY A 18 5.25 13.83 3.22
CA GLY A 18 5.56 12.89 4.30
C GLY A 18 5.58 11.42 3.84
N ALA A 19 6.07 10.57 4.73
CA ALA A 19 6.21 9.14 4.48
C ALA A 19 4.88 8.38 4.55
N GLY A 20 3.83 9.01 5.09
CA GLY A 20 2.57 8.33 5.38
C GLY A 20 2.66 7.39 6.58
N ILE A 21 1.51 6.84 6.92
CA ILE A 21 1.33 5.83 7.97
C ILE A 21 0.69 4.58 7.37
N ILE A 22 0.97 3.43 7.97
CA ILE A 22 0.39 2.14 7.56
C ILE A 22 -0.57 1.70 8.66
N LEU A 23 -1.82 1.43 8.25
CA LEU A 23 -2.94 1.14 9.14
C LEU A 23 -3.57 -0.21 8.79
N SER A 24 -4.15 -0.86 9.78
CA SER A 24 -5.02 -2.03 9.58
C SER A 24 -6.43 -1.64 9.15
N ASP A 25 -6.90 -0.47 9.57
CA ASP A 25 -8.22 0.07 9.20
C ASP A 25 -8.17 1.58 9.02
N PHE A 26 -8.98 2.10 8.10
CA PHE A 26 -9.14 3.54 7.85
C PHE A 26 -10.47 3.83 7.18
N ASP A 27 -11.20 4.80 7.71
CA ASP A 27 -12.44 5.27 7.11
C ASP A 27 -12.20 6.50 6.18
N PRO A 28 -12.25 6.32 4.86
CA PRO A 28 -12.05 7.41 3.92
C PRO A 28 -13.21 8.43 3.89
N ALA A 29 -14.34 8.16 4.52
CA ALA A 29 -15.43 9.14 4.60
C ALA A 29 -15.13 10.21 5.64
N THR A 30 -14.67 9.81 6.81
CA THR A 30 -14.32 10.72 7.91
C THR A 30 -12.89 11.22 7.82
N GLY A 31 -11.96 10.38 7.37
CA GLY A 31 -10.51 10.66 7.38
C GLY A 31 -9.91 10.55 8.79
N THR A 32 -10.64 9.93 9.72
CA THR A 32 -10.19 9.77 11.10
C THR A 32 -9.19 8.63 11.20
N ILE A 33 -8.11 8.87 11.92
CA ILE A 33 -7.08 7.86 12.21
C ILE A 33 -7.25 7.43 13.67
N ASN A 34 -7.41 6.13 13.87
CA ASN A 34 -7.31 5.54 15.19
C ASN A 34 -5.85 5.10 15.41
N LEU A 35 -5.23 5.56 16.50
CA LEU A 35 -3.82 5.26 16.78
C LEU A 35 -3.56 3.78 17.04
N GLU A 36 -4.57 3.03 17.45
CA GLU A 36 -4.46 1.57 17.68
C GLU A 36 -4.37 0.78 16.37
N ASP A 37 -4.83 1.36 15.25
CA ASP A 37 -4.77 0.72 13.94
C ASP A 37 -3.42 0.90 13.24
N ILE A 38 -2.50 1.69 13.80
CA ILE A 38 -1.15 1.86 13.25
C ILE A 38 -0.37 0.56 13.42
N LEU A 39 -0.03 -0.07 12.29
CA LEU A 39 0.67 -1.35 12.31
C LEU A 39 2.11 -1.21 12.83
N PHE A 40 2.87 -0.27 12.31
CA PHE A 40 4.25 -0.02 12.72
C PHE A 40 4.77 1.34 12.22
N ALA A 41 5.83 1.82 12.86
CA ALA A 41 6.59 2.97 12.37
C ALA A 41 7.53 2.53 11.25
N THR A 42 7.65 3.34 10.20
CA THR A 42 8.51 3.09 9.04
C THR A 42 9.77 3.96 9.04
N THR A 43 10.75 3.56 8.26
CA THR A 43 11.92 4.37 7.93
C THR A 43 12.16 4.37 6.43
N GLY A 44 12.55 5.52 5.87
CA GLY A 44 12.75 5.68 4.42
C GLY A 44 11.45 5.73 3.60
N GLY A 45 10.29 5.72 4.26
CA GLY A 45 8.98 5.70 3.61
C GLY A 45 8.60 4.31 3.10
N HIS A 46 7.64 4.29 2.17
CA HIS A 46 7.16 3.07 1.51
C HIS A 46 7.05 3.31 0.01
N SER A 47 6.98 2.23 -0.75
CA SER A 47 6.79 2.24 -2.20
C SER A 47 5.60 1.36 -2.56
N SER A 48 4.70 1.87 -3.39
CA SER A 48 3.58 1.11 -3.96
C SER A 48 3.83 0.87 -5.44
N ASN A 49 3.67 -0.36 -5.88
CA ASN A 49 3.84 -0.78 -7.26
C ASN A 49 2.56 -1.43 -7.77
N ILE A 50 1.81 -0.70 -8.58
CA ILE A 50 0.53 -1.14 -9.15
C ILE A 50 0.72 -1.21 -10.67
N THR A 51 0.95 -2.39 -11.19
CA THR A 51 1.29 -2.65 -12.57
C THR A 51 0.38 -3.68 -13.22
N ARG A 52 0.29 -3.62 -14.54
CA ARG A 52 -0.47 -4.58 -15.33
C ARG A 52 0.27 -4.90 -16.61
N GLU A 53 0.36 -6.17 -16.92
CA GLU A 53 0.89 -6.64 -18.19
C GLU A 53 -0.21 -6.69 -19.26
N MET A 54 0.19 -6.50 -20.50
CA MET A 54 -0.64 -6.67 -21.68
C MET A 54 -0.16 -7.88 -22.47
N THR A 55 -1.08 -8.67 -22.99
CA THR A 55 -0.78 -9.74 -23.92
C THR A 55 -1.30 -9.35 -25.31
N ASP A 56 -0.44 -9.39 -26.30
CA ASP A 56 -0.82 -9.21 -27.69
C ASP A 56 -1.35 -10.51 -28.27
N MET A 57 -2.65 -10.55 -28.53
CA MET A 57 -3.31 -11.72 -29.12
C MET A 57 -3.09 -11.83 -30.65
N GLY A 58 -2.50 -10.79 -31.26
CA GLY A 58 -2.13 -10.76 -32.67
C GLY A 58 -0.72 -11.28 -32.95
N ASP A 59 0.04 -11.64 -31.90
CA ASP A 59 1.37 -12.20 -32.07
C ASP A 59 1.32 -13.53 -32.82
N GLY A 60 2.10 -13.64 -33.89
CA GLY A 60 2.12 -14.79 -34.77
C GLY A 60 0.97 -14.89 -35.77
N VAL A 61 0.11 -13.90 -35.87
CA VAL A 61 -0.96 -13.84 -36.90
C VAL A 61 -0.46 -13.09 -38.13
N ASP A 62 -0.56 -13.73 -39.30
CA ASP A 62 -0.11 -13.12 -40.57
C ASP A 62 -0.88 -11.85 -40.89
N ASN A 63 -0.15 -10.85 -41.39
CA ASN A 63 -0.67 -9.53 -41.80
C ASN A 63 -1.30 -8.67 -40.71
N VAL A 64 -1.08 -9.03 -39.45
CA VAL A 64 -1.49 -8.22 -38.30
C VAL A 64 -0.27 -7.50 -37.71
N PRO A 65 -0.23 -6.17 -37.70
CA PRO A 65 0.84 -5.44 -37.02
C PRO A 65 0.83 -5.70 -35.51
N LEU A 66 2.02 -5.91 -34.93
CA LEU A 66 2.18 -5.99 -33.48
C LEU A 66 1.70 -4.68 -32.83
N GLY A 67 1.07 -4.77 -31.66
CA GLY A 67 0.54 -3.62 -30.96
C GLY A 67 -0.83 -3.15 -31.46
N THR A 68 -1.53 -3.92 -32.28
CA THR A 68 -2.90 -3.60 -32.69
C THR A 68 -3.81 -3.50 -31.47
N MET A 69 -4.42 -2.32 -31.27
CA MET A 69 -5.17 -1.97 -30.06
C MET A 69 -6.28 -2.98 -29.72
N GLN A 70 -7.04 -3.45 -30.71
CA GLN A 70 -8.16 -4.39 -30.53
C GLN A 70 -7.73 -5.79 -30.10
N LEU A 71 -6.46 -6.12 -30.28
CA LEU A 71 -5.90 -7.43 -29.95
C LEU A 71 -5.11 -7.43 -28.64
N GLN A 72 -5.05 -6.29 -27.96
CA GLN A 72 -4.42 -6.22 -26.66
C GLN A 72 -5.35 -6.75 -25.57
N LYS A 73 -4.89 -7.75 -24.82
CA LYS A 73 -5.59 -8.30 -23.67
C LYS A 73 -4.85 -7.94 -22.38
N ALA A 74 -5.56 -7.26 -21.50
CA ALA A 74 -5.03 -6.93 -20.19
C ALA A 74 -4.99 -8.17 -19.28
N ARG A 75 -3.87 -8.38 -18.58
CA ARG A 75 -3.75 -9.36 -17.51
C ARG A 75 -4.24 -8.75 -16.18
N PRO A 76 -4.51 -9.57 -15.16
CA PRO A 76 -4.80 -9.08 -13.81
C PRO A 76 -3.71 -8.15 -13.28
N TRP A 77 -4.11 -7.18 -12.45
CA TRP A 77 -3.18 -6.26 -11.84
C TRP A 77 -2.25 -6.96 -10.85
N GLN A 78 -0.99 -6.55 -10.85
CA GLN A 78 0.01 -6.86 -9.82
C GLN A 78 0.04 -5.66 -8.87
N ILE A 79 -0.30 -5.87 -7.60
CA ILE A 79 -0.51 -4.82 -6.63
C ILE A 79 0.32 -5.15 -5.40
N GLU A 80 1.38 -4.38 -5.18
CA GLU A 80 2.34 -4.62 -4.11
C GLU A 80 2.71 -3.30 -3.41
N THR A 81 2.99 -3.39 -2.12
CA THR A 81 3.62 -2.31 -1.36
C THR A 81 4.77 -2.86 -0.55
N SER A 82 5.83 -2.07 -0.42
CA SER A 82 7.04 -2.47 0.30
C SER A 82 7.67 -1.29 1.04
N GLY A 83 8.43 -1.59 2.06
CA GLY A 83 9.13 -0.60 2.86
C GLY A 83 9.92 -1.25 3.99
N THR A 84 10.27 -0.46 4.99
CA THR A 84 11.03 -0.93 6.14
C THR A 84 10.38 -0.44 7.42
N ALA A 85 9.95 -1.37 8.27
CA ALA A 85 9.46 -1.09 9.60
C ALA A 85 10.62 -0.91 10.61
N LYS A 86 10.40 -0.06 11.60
CA LYS A 86 11.33 0.20 12.73
C LYS A 86 10.79 -0.33 14.06
N THR A 87 9.48 -0.53 14.15
CA THR A 87 8.84 -1.08 15.34
C THR A 87 8.07 -2.34 14.97
N ILE A 88 8.05 -3.30 15.87
CA ILE A 88 7.27 -4.52 15.74
C ILE A 88 6.63 -4.84 17.09
N ASN A 89 5.45 -5.44 17.04
CA ASN A 89 4.79 -6.11 18.14
C ASN A 89 4.45 -7.55 17.74
N LEU A 90 3.83 -8.29 18.62
CA LEU A 90 3.54 -9.72 18.37
C LEU A 90 2.58 -9.93 17.19
N GLU A 91 1.59 -9.04 17.03
CA GLU A 91 0.63 -9.11 15.92
C GLU A 91 1.26 -8.74 14.59
N THR A 92 2.00 -7.62 14.54
CA THR A 92 2.70 -7.22 13.32
C THR A 92 3.78 -8.22 12.93
N LEU A 93 4.43 -8.85 13.91
CA LEU A 93 5.39 -9.91 13.64
C LEU A 93 4.72 -11.14 13.02
N ARG A 94 3.55 -11.56 13.54
CA ARG A 94 2.73 -12.62 12.91
C ARG A 94 2.39 -12.27 11.46
N ASP A 95 1.94 -11.03 11.22
CA ASP A 95 1.53 -10.58 9.90
C ASP A 95 2.72 -10.51 8.91
N LEU A 96 3.91 -10.17 9.39
CA LEU A 96 5.13 -10.21 8.56
C LEU A 96 5.52 -11.63 8.13
N PHE A 97 5.23 -12.65 8.93
CA PHE A 97 5.43 -14.04 8.52
C PHE A 97 4.40 -14.51 7.47
N GLY A 98 3.21 -13.91 7.45
CA GLY A 98 2.13 -14.21 6.51
C GLY A 98 1.35 -15.50 6.83
N ASN A 99 1.95 -16.52 7.45
CA ASN A 99 1.32 -17.80 7.77
C ASN A 99 1.74 -18.30 9.16
N ALA A 100 1.39 -17.55 10.18
CA ALA A 100 1.78 -17.82 11.56
C ALA A 100 0.62 -17.63 12.54
N ASP A 101 0.67 -18.35 13.64
CA ASP A 101 -0.28 -18.21 14.76
C ASP A 101 0.43 -17.68 16.01
N ILE A 102 -0.24 -16.85 16.78
CA ILE A 102 0.19 -16.44 18.10
C ILE A 102 -0.27 -17.52 19.08
N VAL A 103 0.65 -18.04 19.88
CA VAL A 103 0.31 -19.02 20.91
C VAL A 103 -0.35 -18.28 22.07
N GLU A 104 -1.60 -18.65 22.38
CA GLU A 104 -2.39 -18.01 23.42
C GLU A 104 -1.73 -18.15 24.79
N GLY A 105 -1.58 -17.02 25.50
CA GLY A 105 -0.93 -16.96 26.81
C GLY A 105 0.61 -16.98 26.79
N GLU A 106 1.22 -17.06 25.62
CA GLU A 106 2.68 -16.99 25.43
C GLU A 106 3.05 -15.84 24.48
N SER A 107 4.21 -15.22 24.72
CA SER A 107 4.77 -14.24 23.76
C SER A 107 5.54 -14.97 22.65
N LYS A 108 4.86 -15.88 21.95
CA LYS A 108 5.45 -16.81 20.99
C LYS A 108 4.62 -16.89 19.72
N ILE A 109 5.29 -17.02 18.58
CA ILE A 109 4.69 -17.25 17.26
C ILE A 109 5.12 -18.62 16.77
N GLU A 110 4.16 -19.38 16.22
CA GLU A 110 4.40 -20.65 15.55
C GLU A 110 4.04 -20.53 14.06
N LEU A 111 4.97 -20.98 13.20
CA LEU A 111 4.78 -20.94 11.76
C LEU A 111 3.94 -22.12 11.29
N ARG A 112 3.09 -21.88 10.31
CA ARG A 112 2.27 -22.91 9.64
C ARG A 112 2.78 -23.18 8.23
N ASN A 113 2.58 -24.41 7.76
CA ASN A 113 2.90 -24.78 6.37
C ASN A 113 1.76 -24.46 5.38
N HIS A 114 0.62 -24.00 5.84
CA HIS A 114 -0.54 -23.67 5.01
C HIS A 114 -1.07 -22.29 5.37
N LEU A 115 -1.64 -21.63 4.37
CA LEU A 115 -2.34 -20.36 4.53
C LEU A 115 -3.78 -20.60 4.99
N LYS A 116 -4.29 -19.66 5.78
CA LYS A 116 -5.71 -19.53 6.12
C LYS A 116 -6.26 -18.25 5.49
N MET A 117 -7.58 -18.19 5.32
CA MET A 117 -8.21 -16.96 4.79
C MET A 117 -8.03 -15.75 5.72
N GLU A 118 -7.90 -15.96 7.02
CA GLU A 118 -7.64 -14.94 8.03
C GLU A 118 -6.22 -14.34 7.98
N ASP A 119 -5.30 -14.93 7.20
CA ASP A 119 -3.95 -14.39 7.00
C ASP A 119 -3.96 -13.22 6.00
N PHE A 120 -5.00 -13.17 5.16
CA PHE A 120 -5.21 -12.08 4.21
C PHE A 120 -5.94 -10.94 4.91
N LYS A 121 -5.32 -9.77 4.95
CA LYS A 121 -5.83 -8.60 5.67
C LYS A 121 -5.84 -7.38 4.77
N ASP A 122 -6.73 -6.47 5.07
CA ASP A 122 -6.70 -5.17 4.44
C ASP A 122 -5.59 -4.31 5.05
N ILE A 123 -4.90 -3.55 4.20
CA ILE A 123 -3.85 -2.62 4.60
C ILE A 123 -4.14 -1.27 3.98
N TRP A 124 -4.04 -0.25 4.78
CA TRP A 124 -4.18 1.12 4.36
C TRP A 124 -2.87 1.88 4.48
N ILE A 125 -2.57 2.69 3.50
CA ILE A 125 -1.44 3.62 3.52
C ILE A 125 -2.00 5.02 3.33
N VAL A 126 -1.84 5.86 4.35
CA VAL A 126 -2.39 7.20 4.36
C VAL A 126 -1.27 8.23 4.45
N SER A 127 -1.23 9.15 3.51
CA SER A 127 -0.24 10.24 3.43
C SER A 127 -0.94 11.58 3.34
N ASN A 128 -0.29 12.63 3.83
CA ASN A 128 -0.80 13.99 3.70
C ASN A 128 -0.86 14.43 2.23
N TYR A 129 -1.91 15.15 1.90
CA TYR A 129 -2.12 15.75 0.59
C TYR A 129 -2.46 17.23 0.75
N SER A 130 -1.85 18.08 -0.09
CA SER A 130 -2.03 19.52 -0.04
C SER A 130 -1.12 20.25 0.96
N ASP A 131 -0.95 21.52 0.75
CA ASP A 131 -0.17 22.44 1.59
C ASP A 131 -0.96 23.00 2.79
N PHE A 132 -2.24 22.64 2.93
CA PHE A 132 -3.03 23.04 4.08
C PHE A 132 -2.58 22.26 5.31
N ASN A 133 -1.86 22.94 6.18
CA ASN A 133 -1.39 22.39 7.44
C ASN A 133 -2.49 22.49 8.50
N GLY A 134 -2.74 21.40 9.20
CA GLY A 134 -3.65 21.35 10.33
C GLY A 134 -4.38 20.01 10.40
N GLU A 135 -4.60 19.53 11.60
CA GLU A 135 -5.28 18.26 11.87
C GLU A 135 -6.72 18.22 11.34
N THR A 136 -7.35 19.39 11.18
CA THR A 136 -8.73 19.51 10.73
C THR A 136 -8.89 20.03 9.30
N ALA A 137 -7.87 20.66 8.74
CA ALA A 137 -7.92 21.30 7.42
C ALA A 137 -7.15 20.52 6.33
N GLY A 138 -6.21 19.65 6.73
CA GLY A 138 -5.38 18.88 5.80
C GLY A 138 -6.16 17.87 4.96
N GLY A 139 -5.71 17.69 3.72
CA GLY A 139 -6.17 16.61 2.84
C GLY A 139 -5.34 15.34 3.04
N TYR A 140 -5.78 14.25 2.42
CA TYR A 140 -5.05 12.99 2.44
C TYR A 140 -5.14 12.25 1.11
N VAL A 141 -4.16 11.40 0.87
CA VAL A 141 -4.21 10.30 -0.09
C VAL A 141 -4.19 9.01 0.71
N ALA A 142 -5.22 8.19 0.55
CA ALA A 142 -5.29 6.87 1.16
C ALA A 142 -5.29 5.79 0.08
N GLN A 143 -4.40 4.82 0.21
CA GLN A 143 -4.29 3.65 -0.64
C GLN A 143 -4.80 2.45 0.14
N HIS A 144 -5.78 1.74 -0.39
CA HIS A 144 -6.37 0.54 0.19
C HIS A 144 -5.91 -0.70 -0.57
N PHE A 145 -5.18 -1.56 0.09
CA PHE A 145 -4.74 -2.86 -0.40
C PHE A 145 -5.62 -3.93 0.23
N MET A 146 -6.53 -4.51 -0.55
CA MET A 146 -7.48 -5.51 -0.07
C MET A 146 -6.86 -6.91 -0.11
N ASN A 147 -7.19 -7.74 0.87
CA ASN A 147 -6.71 -9.11 0.97
C ASN A 147 -5.18 -9.20 0.84
N ALA A 148 -4.45 -8.32 1.49
CA ALA A 148 -3.00 -8.27 1.42
C ALA A 148 -2.36 -9.35 2.30
N LEU A 149 -1.29 -9.95 1.78
CA LEU A 149 -0.47 -10.95 2.48
C LEU A 149 1.00 -10.58 2.37
N SER A 150 1.75 -10.77 3.45
CA SER A 150 3.22 -10.61 3.44
C SER A 150 3.87 -11.69 2.59
N MET A 151 4.79 -11.27 1.69
CA MET A 151 5.41 -12.16 0.72
C MET A 151 6.85 -12.54 1.05
N ASP A 152 7.56 -11.73 1.84
CA ASP A 152 9.00 -11.90 2.07
C ASP A 152 9.31 -12.59 3.40
N GLY A 153 8.28 -12.83 4.22
CA GLY A 153 8.48 -13.35 5.58
C GLY A 153 9.18 -12.33 6.47
N PHE A 154 9.82 -12.83 7.53
CA PHE A 154 10.50 -12.00 8.52
C PHE A 154 12.01 -12.04 8.33
N THR A 155 12.60 -10.96 7.83
CA THR A 155 14.04 -10.83 7.53
C THR A 155 14.66 -9.66 8.30
N PRO A 156 14.80 -9.77 9.64
CA PRO A 156 15.30 -8.69 10.46
C PRO A 156 16.77 -8.40 10.21
N THR A 157 17.14 -7.13 10.31
CA THR A 157 18.54 -6.71 10.35
C THR A 157 18.83 -6.02 11.68
N PHE A 158 19.81 -6.53 12.41
CA PHE A 158 20.28 -5.97 13.67
C PHE A 158 21.76 -5.57 13.50
N ALA A 159 22.09 -4.32 13.80
CA ALA A 159 23.47 -3.83 13.75
C ALA A 159 23.86 -3.27 15.13
N LYS A 160 25.17 -3.27 15.41
CA LYS A 160 25.68 -2.72 16.66
C LYS A 160 25.42 -1.22 16.69
N ASP A 161 24.90 -0.75 17.81
CA ASP A 161 24.61 0.67 18.09
C ASP A 161 23.54 1.29 17.14
N GLU A 162 22.74 0.45 16.45
CA GLU A 162 21.65 0.88 15.57
C GLU A 162 20.33 0.21 15.94
N ASN A 163 19.22 0.86 15.61
CA ASN A 163 17.90 0.25 15.77
C ASN A 163 17.68 -0.84 14.71
N GLY A 164 17.08 -1.95 15.12
CA GLY A 164 16.69 -2.99 14.19
C GLY A 164 15.80 -2.48 13.05
N THR A 165 15.85 -3.16 11.92
CA THR A 165 15.01 -2.89 10.76
C THR A 165 14.34 -4.17 10.29
N PHE A 166 13.10 -4.03 9.83
CA PHE A 166 12.22 -5.11 9.46
C PHE A 166 11.62 -4.81 8.08
N PRO A 167 12.28 -5.24 6.99
CA PRO A 167 11.72 -5.10 5.64
C PRO A 167 10.37 -5.82 5.55
N PHE A 168 9.45 -5.23 4.79
CA PHE A 168 8.15 -5.82 4.50
C PHE A 168 7.80 -5.66 3.03
N ARG A 169 7.06 -6.60 2.49
CA ARG A 169 6.41 -6.52 1.20
C ARG A 169 5.06 -7.24 1.26
N TYR A 170 4.01 -6.48 1.09
CA TYR A 170 2.65 -6.99 1.00
C TYR A 170 2.18 -7.00 -0.44
N LYS A 171 1.47 -8.04 -0.79
CA LYS A 171 0.80 -8.18 -2.09
C LYS A 171 -0.70 -8.36 -1.87
N ALA A 172 -1.50 -7.61 -2.62
CA ALA A 172 -2.95 -7.75 -2.62
C ALA A 172 -3.41 -8.88 -3.55
N PHE A 173 -4.45 -9.60 -3.15
CA PHE A 173 -4.97 -10.77 -3.85
C PHE A 173 -6.44 -10.60 -4.20
N TYR A 174 -6.82 -11.15 -5.38
CA TYR A 174 -8.22 -11.20 -5.80
C TYR A 174 -9.01 -12.20 -4.96
N ASP A 175 -10.29 -11.88 -4.70
CA ASP A 175 -11.23 -12.82 -4.10
C ASP A 175 -11.92 -13.65 -5.19
N ILE A 176 -12.02 -14.95 -5.01
CA ILE A 176 -12.70 -15.87 -5.94
C ILE A 176 -14.21 -15.58 -6.03
N ASN A 177 -14.79 -15.00 -4.98
CA ASN A 177 -16.21 -14.64 -4.96
C ASN A 177 -16.49 -13.32 -5.68
N ASP A 178 -15.45 -12.51 -5.96
CA ASP A 178 -15.55 -11.23 -6.67
C ASP A 178 -14.31 -10.99 -7.53
N ILE A 179 -14.09 -11.87 -8.50
CA ILE A 179 -12.89 -11.90 -9.35
C ILE A 179 -12.71 -10.67 -10.25
N ASP A 180 -13.80 -9.94 -10.50
CA ASP A 180 -13.79 -8.73 -11.34
C ASP A 180 -13.39 -7.48 -10.54
N LYS A 181 -13.47 -7.54 -9.22
CA LYS A 181 -13.03 -6.45 -8.34
C LYS A 181 -11.52 -6.45 -8.20
N VAL A 182 -10.89 -5.36 -8.64
CA VAL A 182 -9.45 -5.13 -8.40
C VAL A 182 -9.22 -4.88 -6.91
N PRO A 183 -8.32 -5.62 -6.25
CA PRO A 183 -8.12 -5.51 -4.79
C PRO A 183 -7.30 -4.28 -4.39
N TYR A 184 -7.63 -3.12 -4.98
CA TYR A 184 -6.93 -1.87 -4.73
C TYR A 184 -7.82 -0.66 -5.03
N GLU A 185 -7.85 0.27 -4.10
CA GLU A 185 -8.55 1.54 -4.25
C GLU A 185 -7.64 2.70 -3.80
N VAL A 186 -7.85 3.87 -4.38
CA VAL A 186 -7.18 5.10 -3.96
C VAL A 186 -8.22 6.17 -3.68
N TYR A 187 -8.13 6.75 -2.52
CA TYR A 187 -8.94 7.87 -2.09
C TYR A 187 -8.07 9.12 -2.03
N LEU A 188 -8.56 10.20 -2.60
CA LEU A 188 -7.90 11.50 -2.57
C LEU A 188 -8.91 12.54 -2.08
N LYS A 189 -8.61 13.15 -0.96
CA LYS A 189 -9.42 14.21 -0.36
C LYS A 189 -8.57 15.46 -0.22
N ALA A 190 -8.95 16.53 -0.90
CA ALA A 190 -8.29 17.82 -0.73
C ALA A 190 -8.56 18.38 0.66
N GLY A 191 -7.59 19.12 1.20
CA GLY A 191 -7.79 19.91 2.41
C GLY A 191 -8.87 20.97 2.22
N LYS A 192 -9.46 21.43 3.30
CA LYS A 192 -10.41 22.53 3.28
C LYS A 192 -9.65 23.84 3.45
N GLU A 193 -9.97 24.83 2.64
CA GLU A 193 -9.56 26.22 2.93
C GLU A 193 -10.24 26.64 4.23
N GLU A 194 -9.48 27.20 5.18
CA GLU A 194 -10.09 27.86 6.32
C GLU A 194 -10.90 29.03 5.77
N ALA A 195 -12.17 29.08 6.14
CA ALA A 195 -13.01 30.25 5.82
C ALA A 195 -12.44 31.45 6.58
N GLU A 196 -11.97 32.47 5.83
CA GLU A 196 -11.60 33.79 6.39
C GLU A 196 -12.75 34.43 7.16
#